data_7be891a1eba35e8eaafa543f61c33850
#
_entry.id   7be891a1eba35e8eaafa543f61c33850
#
_cell.length_a   1.000
_cell.length_b   1.000
_cell.length_c   1.000
_cell.angle_alpha   90.00
_cell.angle_beta   90.00
_cell.angle_gamma   90.00
#
_symmetry.space_group_name_H-M   'P 1'
#
loop_
_entity.id
_entity.type
_entity.pdbx_description
1 polymer ?
#
loop_
_entity_poly.entity_id
_entity_poly.type
_entity_poly.pdbx_seq_one_letter_code
_entity_poly.pdbx_strand_id
1 'polypeptide(L)'
;MEGLRLTPLSKPLARTLPDGLRGIVTVLNTPFTDDDRIDLQSLEQNVIRAIDAGVAGFLVPALAGEGGQLDREERVAIARTVLETVHGYASLRPKQIPRPVRDENEGRAVQGTTDLEREIRQAPVGRFHSPWVIGGATAQDGRERIAVAEALLDLGCDGILAWIPYTTDDQYEQEVRELASLKPPFLMLQDWDPSGPGLPIELIRRLFEEVEEFKALKIETMLAGPKYTAVLKATRGRLHVSGGWAVTQMIEALDRGVHAFMPTGMHEIYCEIFRRYATGNRKGATDLFRKILPVLAFSNQHLDISILFFKRLLWREGTYATPRCRKLQYQWDEYQERIADELIQLAMELRVEELNP
;
A
#
# COMPACT_ATOMS: atom_id res chain seq x y z
N MET A 1 11.25 39.07 -4.02
CA MET A 1 10.67 37.73 -3.69
C MET A 1 11.76 36.68 -3.93
N GLU A 2 12.52 36.37 -2.90
CA GLU A 2 13.59 35.36 -2.96
C GLU A 2 12.95 33.98 -2.89
N GLY A 3 13.15 33.20 -3.95
CA GLY A 3 12.68 31.83 -4.01
C GLY A 3 13.37 30.97 -2.96
N LEU A 4 12.61 30.36 -2.07
CA LEU A 4 13.10 29.34 -1.16
C LEU A 4 13.75 28.21 -1.99
N ARG A 5 15.08 28.15 -1.99
CA ARG A 5 15.82 26.98 -2.48
C ARG A 5 15.63 25.86 -1.46
N LEU A 6 14.82 24.90 -1.81
CA LEU A 6 14.62 23.68 -1.03
C LEU A 6 15.93 22.87 -1.04
N THR A 7 16.49 22.62 0.12
CA THR A 7 17.62 21.71 0.30
C THR A 7 17.12 20.29 0.01
N PRO A 8 17.75 19.53 -0.91
CA PRO A 8 17.36 18.14 -1.14
C PRO A 8 17.59 17.32 0.14
N LEU A 9 16.59 16.56 0.56
CA LEU A 9 16.74 15.59 1.62
C LEU A 9 17.84 14.60 1.19
N SER A 10 18.76 14.24 2.09
CA SER A 10 19.85 13.31 1.80
C SER A 10 19.26 11.99 1.29
N LYS A 11 19.61 11.57 0.06
CA LYS A 11 19.12 10.32 -0.53
C LYS A 11 19.45 9.14 0.39
N PRO A 12 18.46 8.35 0.82
CA PRO A 12 18.73 7.11 1.51
C PRO A 12 19.49 6.14 0.62
N LEU A 13 20.28 5.24 1.25
CA LEU A 13 20.99 4.16 0.54
C LEU A 13 20.00 3.36 -0.32
N ALA A 14 20.40 3.08 -1.57
CA ALA A 14 19.57 2.33 -2.52
C ALA A 14 19.15 0.98 -1.91
N ARG A 15 17.83 0.75 -1.82
CA ARG A 15 17.24 -0.49 -1.35
C ARG A 15 16.92 -1.38 -2.54
N THR A 16 16.96 -2.68 -2.36
CA THR A 16 16.65 -3.64 -3.42
C THR A 16 15.26 -4.22 -3.26
N LEU A 17 14.48 -4.28 -4.34
CA LEU A 17 13.26 -5.03 -4.47
C LEU A 17 13.57 -6.41 -5.09
N PRO A 18 12.74 -7.46 -4.80
CA PRO A 18 11.52 -7.45 -3.98
C PRO A 18 11.75 -7.57 -2.47
N ASP A 19 12.93 -7.95 -2.01
CA ASP A 19 13.16 -8.40 -0.63
C ASP A 19 13.02 -7.30 0.42
N GLY A 20 13.23 -6.04 0.04
CA GLY A 20 13.15 -4.90 0.94
C GLY A 20 11.72 -4.40 1.22
N LEU A 21 10.73 -4.75 0.40
CA LEU A 21 9.35 -4.27 0.52
C LEU A 21 8.38 -5.44 0.78
N ARG A 22 8.29 -5.87 2.03
CA ARG A 22 7.37 -6.94 2.46
C ARG A 22 6.48 -6.46 3.58
N GLY A 23 5.19 -6.79 3.50
CA GLY A 23 4.22 -6.44 4.54
C GLY A 23 3.12 -5.51 4.06
N ILE A 24 2.73 -4.59 4.93
CA ILE A 24 1.65 -3.65 4.65
C ILE A 24 2.21 -2.33 4.16
N VAL A 25 1.82 -1.95 2.95
CA VAL A 25 2.07 -0.63 2.37
C VAL A 25 0.73 0.10 2.40
N THR A 26 0.54 0.97 3.38
CA THR A 26 -0.78 1.58 3.55
C THR A 26 -1.05 2.65 2.49
N VAL A 27 -2.26 2.61 1.94
CA VAL A 27 -2.79 3.66 1.07
C VAL A 27 -3.44 4.70 1.96
N LEU A 28 -2.89 5.91 2.00
CA LEU A 28 -3.43 6.98 2.84
C LEU A 28 -4.62 7.65 2.17
N ASN A 29 -5.75 7.75 2.89
CA ASN A 29 -6.82 8.67 2.52
C ASN A 29 -6.34 10.11 2.71
N THR A 30 -6.81 11.03 1.88
CA THR A 30 -6.52 12.46 2.04
C THR A 30 -7.52 13.07 3.03
N PRO A 31 -7.11 13.54 4.21
CA PRO A 31 -8.00 14.26 5.10
C PRO A 31 -8.25 15.68 4.59
N PHE A 32 -9.48 16.17 4.74
CA PHE A 32 -9.85 17.53 4.40
C PHE A 32 -10.43 18.26 5.63
N THR A 33 -10.18 19.55 5.70
CA THR A 33 -10.80 20.46 6.65
C THR A 33 -12.25 20.76 6.24
N ASP A 34 -13.02 21.39 7.10
CA ASP A 34 -14.41 21.78 6.80
C ASP A 34 -14.52 22.77 5.62
N ASP A 35 -13.48 23.56 5.38
CA ASP A 35 -13.36 24.49 4.25
C ASP A 35 -12.66 23.90 3.03
N ASP A 36 -12.59 22.56 2.94
CA ASP A 36 -12.15 21.77 1.78
C ASP A 36 -10.66 21.87 1.46
N ARG A 37 -9.83 22.34 2.39
CA ARG A 37 -8.36 22.28 2.27
C ARG A 37 -7.83 20.96 2.78
N ILE A 38 -6.63 20.55 2.35
CA ILE A 38 -5.97 19.36 2.90
C ILE A 38 -5.60 19.61 4.36
N ASP A 39 -5.99 18.70 5.24
CA ASP A 39 -5.59 18.70 6.66
C ASP A 39 -4.27 17.93 6.83
N LEU A 40 -3.16 18.64 6.65
CA LEU A 40 -1.82 18.06 6.77
C LEU A 40 -1.52 17.56 8.18
N GLN A 41 -2.14 18.14 9.22
CA GLN A 41 -1.95 17.68 10.61
C GLN A 41 -2.60 16.31 10.84
N SER A 42 -3.82 16.11 10.39
CA SER A 42 -4.47 14.79 10.44
C SER A 42 -3.72 13.76 9.59
N LEU A 43 -3.17 14.18 8.44
CA LEU A 43 -2.33 13.30 7.62
C LEU A 43 -1.09 12.84 8.37
N GLU A 44 -0.34 13.77 8.99
CA GLU A 44 0.83 13.47 9.82
C GLU A 44 0.50 12.48 10.94
N GLN A 45 -0.59 12.71 11.67
CA GLN A 45 -1.06 11.80 12.72
C GLN A 45 -1.33 10.39 12.20
N ASN A 46 -1.96 10.26 11.02
CA ASN A 46 -2.22 8.97 10.40
C ASN A 46 -0.91 8.26 9.97
N VAL A 47 0.07 9.01 9.47
CA VAL A 47 1.40 8.48 9.12
C VAL A 47 2.10 7.95 10.37
N ILE A 48 2.15 8.72 11.45
CA ILE A 48 2.77 8.32 12.72
C ILE A 48 2.12 7.03 13.24
N ARG A 49 0.78 6.99 13.27
CA ARG A 49 0.02 5.81 13.69
C ARG A 49 0.33 4.58 12.85
N ALA A 50 0.42 4.74 11.54
CA ALA A 50 0.77 3.64 10.64
C ALA A 50 2.21 3.14 10.85
N ILE A 51 3.16 4.06 11.11
CA ILE A 51 4.55 3.68 11.47
C ILE A 51 4.57 2.89 12.78
N ASP A 52 3.82 3.33 13.79
CA ASP A 52 3.71 2.64 15.08
C ASP A 52 3.09 1.23 14.93
N ALA A 53 2.15 1.07 13.99
CA ALA A 53 1.59 -0.23 13.63
C ALA A 53 2.58 -1.16 12.92
N GLY A 54 3.70 -0.64 12.41
CA GLY A 54 4.74 -1.42 11.74
C GLY A 54 4.52 -1.60 10.24
N VAL A 55 3.91 -0.63 9.56
CA VAL A 55 3.77 -0.69 8.09
C VAL A 55 5.13 -0.70 7.39
N ALA A 56 5.21 -1.42 6.28
CA ALA A 56 6.40 -1.49 5.44
C ALA A 56 6.58 -0.23 4.57
N GLY A 57 5.50 0.50 4.32
CA GLY A 57 5.54 1.70 3.50
C GLY A 57 4.19 2.39 3.34
N PHE A 58 4.23 3.43 2.52
CA PHE A 58 3.10 4.30 2.16
C PHE A 58 2.97 4.40 0.65
N LEU A 59 1.74 4.44 0.15
CA LEU A 59 1.42 4.81 -1.22
C LEU A 59 0.63 6.12 -1.20
N VAL A 60 1.21 7.19 -1.76
CA VAL A 60 0.64 8.55 -1.70
C VAL A 60 1.02 9.43 -2.90
N PRO A 61 0.08 10.25 -3.40
CA PRO A 61 -1.37 10.06 -3.30
C PRO A 61 -1.82 8.86 -4.14
N ALA A 62 -3.01 8.32 -3.88
CA ALA A 62 -3.53 7.16 -4.61
C ALA A 62 -5.02 7.34 -4.95
N LEU A 63 -5.60 6.41 -5.71
CA LEU A 63 -7.03 6.45 -6.05
C LEU A 63 -7.91 6.47 -4.80
N ALA A 64 -7.65 5.61 -3.83
CA ALA A 64 -8.39 5.59 -2.56
C ALA A 64 -8.09 6.80 -1.65
N GLY A 65 -7.06 7.60 -1.97
CA GLY A 65 -6.79 8.91 -1.37
C GLY A 65 -7.44 10.07 -2.13
N GLU A 66 -8.46 9.81 -2.94
CA GLU A 66 -9.12 10.82 -3.78
C GLU A 66 -8.15 11.52 -4.75
N GLY A 67 -7.09 10.82 -5.18
CA GLY A 67 -6.04 11.38 -6.02
C GLY A 67 -6.52 12.04 -7.31
N GLY A 68 -7.65 11.60 -7.87
CA GLY A 68 -8.29 12.23 -9.04
C GLY A 68 -8.93 13.60 -8.75
N GLN A 69 -9.09 13.98 -7.47
CA GLN A 69 -9.66 15.24 -7.02
C GLN A 69 -8.61 16.24 -6.54
N LEU A 70 -7.33 15.84 -6.57
CA LEU A 70 -6.21 16.65 -6.12
C LEU A 70 -5.51 17.31 -7.30
N ASP A 71 -5.20 18.58 -7.18
CA ASP A 71 -4.28 19.24 -8.10
C ASP A 71 -2.82 18.80 -7.85
N ARG A 72 -1.89 19.26 -8.69
CA ARG A 72 -0.49 18.87 -8.58
C ARG A 72 0.18 19.39 -7.31
N GLU A 73 -0.15 20.60 -6.89
CA GLU A 73 0.41 21.21 -5.68
C GLU A 73 -0.04 20.45 -4.43
N GLU A 74 -1.30 20.07 -4.38
CA GLU A 74 -1.86 19.24 -3.31
C GLU A 74 -1.21 17.86 -3.25
N ARG A 75 -1.00 17.20 -4.39
CA ARG A 75 -0.30 15.90 -4.47
C ARG A 75 1.13 16.00 -3.94
N VAL A 76 1.84 17.07 -4.31
CA VAL A 76 3.21 17.36 -3.83
C VAL A 76 3.21 17.64 -2.33
N ALA A 77 2.25 18.42 -1.82
CA ALA A 77 2.15 18.74 -0.39
C ALA A 77 1.90 17.48 0.45
N ILE A 78 0.99 16.60 0.02
CA ILE A 78 0.72 15.31 0.68
C ILE A 78 2.00 14.44 0.71
N ALA A 79 2.64 14.24 -0.43
CA ALA A 79 3.84 13.40 -0.50
C ALA A 79 4.99 13.97 0.35
N ARG A 80 5.17 15.28 0.33
CA ARG A 80 6.15 16.00 1.17
C ARG A 80 5.89 15.75 2.65
N THR A 81 4.66 15.95 3.12
CA THR A 81 4.29 15.73 4.53
C THR A 81 4.59 14.30 4.96
N VAL A 82 4.27 13.32 4.12
CA VAL A 82 4.56 11.90 4.43
C VAL A 82 6.07 11.66 4.51
N LEU A 83 6.85 12.16 3.55
CA LEU A 83 8.31 12.02 3.55
C LEU A 83 8.95 12.67 4.78
N GLU A 84 8.55 13.89 5.09
CA GLU A 84 9.06 14.62 6.25
C GLU A 84 8.72 13.91 7.57
N THR A 85 7.48 13.41 7.70
CA THR A 85 7.05 12.64 8.88
C THR A 85 7.85 11.35 9.02
N VAL A 86 8.00 10.57 7.94
CA VAL A 86 8.78 9.32 7.95
C VAL A 86 10.23 9.57 8.34
N HIS A 87 10.88 10.57 7.79
CA HIS A 87 12.27 10.91 8.10
C HIS A 87 12.43 11.48 9.51
N GLY A 88 11.53 12.38 9.92
CA GLY A 88 11.52 12.98 11.26
C GLY A 88 11.31 11.92 12.34
N TYR A 89 10.36 11.01 12.14
CA TYR A 89 10.05 9.96 13.08
C TYR A 89 11.21 8.95 13.25
N ALA A 90 11.91 8.60 12.17
CA ALA A 90 13.07 7.74 12.19
C ALA A 90 14.24 8.35 12.99
N SER A 91 14.34 9.67 13.04
CA SER A 91 15.39 10.40 13.78
C SER A 91 15.13 10.52 15.28
N LEU A 92 13.87 10.45 15.71
CA LEU A 92 13.45 10.66 17.09
C LEU A 92 13.45 9.39 17.95
N ARG A 93 13.39 8.21 17.34
CA ARG A 93 13.46 6.93 18.07
C ARG A 93 14.86 6.33 17.99
N PRO A 94 15.64 6.28 19.11
CA PRO A 94 16.82 5.44 19.18
C PRO A 94 16.39 3.98 18.98
N LYS A 95 17.12 3.25 18.14
CA LYS A 95 16.92 1.86 17.75
C LYS A 95 16.55 0.96 18.95
N GLN A 96 15.28 0.83 19.28
CA GLN A 96 14.81 -0.25 20.12
C GLN A 96 14.79 -1.51 19.23
N ILE A 97 15.85 -2.29 19.29
CA ILE A 97 15.93 -3.61 18.68
C ILE A 97 14.95 -4.51 19.49
N PRO A 98 13.86 -5.04 18.91
CA PRO A 98 13.10 -6.06 19.58
C PRO A 98 14.04 -7.25 19.81
N ARG A 99 14.10 -7.74 21.07
CA ARG A 99 14.82 -8.98 21.36
C ARG A 99 14.17 -10.10 20.55
N PRO A 100 14.96 -10.96 19.87
CA PRO A 100 14.41 -12.13 19.20
C PRO A 100 13.69 -12.96 20.28
N VAL A 101 12.40 -13.26 20.03
CA VAL A 101 11.66 -14.25 20.82
C VAL A 101 12.38 -15.58 20.59
N ARG A 102 13.06 -16.10 21.59
CA ARG A 102 13.59 -17.46 21.55
C ARG A 102 12.41 -18.42 21.52
N ASP A 103 12.28 -19.12 20.41
CA ASP A 103 11.33 -20.21 20.27
C ASP A 103 11.92 -21.41 21.06
N GLU A 104 11.25 -21.83 22.15
CA GLU A 104 11.66 -22.98 22.97
C GLU A 104 11.37 -24.33 22.28
N ASN A 105 10.95 -24.33 21.01
CA ASN A 105 10.63 -25.52 20.23
C ASN A 105 11.53 -25.70 18.96
N GLU A 106 12.83 -25.48 19.06
CA GLU A 106 13.75 -25.96 18.03
C GLU A 106 13.90 -27.49 18.12
N GLY A 107 13.06 -28.23 17.40
CA GLY A 107 13.20 -29.69 17.40
C GLY A 107 12.29 -30.52 16.54
N ARG A 108 11.44 -29.93 15.66
CA ARG A 108 10.66 -30.72 14.69
C ARG A 108 10.77 -30.19 13.27
N ALA A 109 11.62 -30.82 12.47
CA ALA A 109 11.66 -30.65 11.03
C ALA A 109 10.34 -31.14 10.43
N VAL A 110 9.53 -30.21 9.88
CA VAL A 110 8.38 -30.54 9.05
C VAL A 110 8.91 -30.82 7.64
N GLN A 111 8.87 -32.07 7.21
CA GLN A 111 9.18 -32.46 5.83
C GLN A 111 8.10 -31.89 4.90
N GLY A 112 8.49 -31.14 3.86
CA GLY A 112 7.60 -30.70 2.77
C GLY A 112 7.49 -29.19 2.56
N THR A 113 8.35 -28.38 3.16
CA THR A 113 8.38 -26.93 2.89
C THR A 113 9.10 -26.63 1.58
N THR A 114 8.48 -25.83 0.71
CA THR A 114 9.12 -25.31 -0.50
C THR A 114 10.26 -24.34 -0.15
N ASP A 115 11.22 -24.15 -1.06
CA ASP A 115 12.33 -23.19 -0.82
C ASP A 115 11.79 -21.77 -0.53
N LEU A 116 10.68 -21.40 -1.13
CA LEU A 116 9.97 -20.12 -0.87
C LEU A 116 9.45 -20.01 0.57
N GLU A 117 8.89 -21.10 1.14
CA GLU A 117 8.45 -21.11 2.55
C GLU A 117 9.64 -21.02 3.50
N ARG A 118 10.80 -21.54 3.10
CA ARG A 118 12.06 -21.45 3.85
C ARG A 118 12.60 -20.02 3.84
N GLU A 119 12.55 -19.33 2.69
CA GLU A 119 12.95 -17.93 2.55
C GLU A 119 12.03 -16.98 3.32
N ILE A 120 10.72 -17.20 3.29
CA ILE A 120 9.74 -16.42 4.08
C ILE A 120 10.02 -16.55 5.60
N ARG A 121 10.38 -17.76 6.09
CA ARG A 121 10.72 -18.01 7.49
C ARG A 121 12.07 -17.42 7.91
N GLN A 122 13.00 -17.23 6.97
CA GLN A 122 14.35 -16.68 7.23
C GLN A 122 14.43 -15.16 7.02
N ALA A 123 13.40 -14.54 6.47
CA ALA A 123 13.35 -13.08 6.38
C ALA A 123 13.29 -12.51 7.81
N PRO A 124 14.26 -11.67 8.22
CA PRO A 124 14.29 -11.15 9.58
C PRO A 124 13.09 -10.24 9.80
N VAL A 125 12.10 -10.73 10.56
CA VAL A 125 11.05 -9.91 11.15
C VAL A 125 11.76 -8.98 12.13
N GLY A 126 11.98 -7.70 11.76
CA GLY A 126 12.46 -6.72 12.71
C GLY A 126 13.79 -6.00 12.44
N ARG A 127 14.20 -5.81 11.19
CA ARG A 127 15.08 -4.66 10.90
C ARG A 127 14.18 -3.46 10.62
N PHE A 128 14.11 -2.52 11.56
CA PHE A 128 13.47 -1.22 11.34
C PHE A 128 14.21 -0.48 10.22
N HIS A 129 13.84 -0.76 8.99
CA HIS A 129 14.08 0.17 7.91
C HIS A 129 13.00 1.25 7.99
N SER A 130 13.36 2.49 7.74
CA SER A 130 12.37 3.55 7.53
C SER A 130 11.33 3.06 6.51
N PRO A 131 10.02 3.24 6.75
CA PRO A 131 9.00 2.83 5.77
C PRO A 131 9.29 3.40 4.38
N TRP A 132 8.93 2.65 3.34
CA TRP A 132 9.03 3.13 1.96
C TRP A 132 7.96 4.18 1.68
N VAL A 133 8.29 5.19 0.89
CA VAL A 133 7.31 6.16 0.39
C VAL A 133 7.23 6.05 -1.13
N ILE A 134 6.11 5.50 -1.61
CA ILE A 134 5.85 5.28 -3.04
C ILE A 134 4.96 6.42 -3.52
N GLY A 135 5.44 7.20 -4.48
CA GLY A 135 4.68 8.28 -5.09
C GLY A 135 3.66 7.77 -6.11
N GLY A 136 2.40 8.18 -5.98
CA GLY A 136 1.33 7.78 -6.89
C GLY A 136 1.17 8.74 -8.07
N ALA A 137 1.68 8.38 -9.24
CA ALA A 137 1.50 9.11 -10.49
C ALA A 137 0.28 8.60 -11.26
N THR A 138 -0.93 8.78 -10.68
CA THR A 138 -2.20 8.29 -11.21
C THR A 138 -2.98 9.41 -11.90
N ALA A 139 -2.67 9.71 -13.15
CA ALA A 139 -3.41 10.65 -13.99
C ALA A 139 -3.92 9.95 -15.27
N GLN A 140 -5.09 10.38 -15.75
CA GLN A 140 -5.66 9.89 -17.01
C GLN A 140 -4.80 10.31 -18.20
N ASP A 141 -4.38 11.58 -18.22
CA ASP A 141 -3.51 12.14 -19.24
C ASP A 141 -2.05 11.73 -19.01
N GLY A 142 -1.38 11.23 -20.05
CA GLY A 142 0.00 10.74 -19.96
C GLY A 142 1.01 11.84 -19.62
N ARG A 143 0.82 13.06 -20.13
CA ARG A 143 1.72 14.19 -19.84
C ARG A 143 1.61 14.62 -18.37
N GLU A 144 0.38 14.68 -17.85
CA GLU A 144 0.16 14.97 -16.44
C GLU A 144 0.74 13.85 -15.56
N ARG A 145 0.61 12.59 -15.97
CA ARG A 145 1.21 11.45 -15.26
C ARG A 145 2.73 11.57 -15.15
N ILE A 146 3.41 11.93 -16.26
CA ILE A 146 4.85 12.19 -16.28
C ILE A 146 5.21 13.36 -15.35
N ALA A 147 4.52 14.50 -15.47
CA ALA A 147 4.81 15.67 -14.65
C ALA A 147 4.60 15.44 -13.14
N VAL A 148 3.60 14.64 -12.77
CA VAL A 148 3.40 14.22 -11.37
C VAL A 148 4.52 13.27 -10.94
N ALA A 149 4.92 12.30 -11.78
CA ALA A 149 6.02 11.39 -11.47
C ALA A 149 7.35 12.15 -11.24
N GLU A 150 7.68 13.10 -12.12
CA GLU A 150 8.87 13.97 -11.96
C GLU A 150 8.84 14.71 -10.62
N ALA A 151 7.72 15.38 -10.30
CA ALA A 151 7.60 16.13 -9.06
C ALA A 151 7.75 15.25 -7.80
N LEU A 152 7.22 14.02 -7.82
CA LEU A 152 7.33 13.08 -6.72
C LEU A 152 8.75 12.49 -6.60
N LEU A 153 9.45 12.28 -7.71
CA LEU A 153 10.85 11.87 -7.73
C LEU A 153 11.77 12.97 -7.20
N ASP A 154 11.53 14.21 -7.59
CA ASP A 154 12.28 15.37 -7.09
C ASP A 154 12.13 15.57 -5.57
N LEU A 155 10.98 15.19 -5.01
CA LEU A 155 10.77 15.15 -3.56
C LEU A 155 11.57 14.05 -2.86
N GLY A 156 12.01 13.02 -3.59
CA GLY A 156 12.76 11.89 -3.05
C GLY A 156 11.91 10.69 -2.66
N CYS A 157 10.75 10.47 -3.29
CA CYS A 157 10.01 9.22 -3.16
C CYS A 157 10.90 8.03 -3.53
N ASP A 158 10.78 6.93 -2.81
CA ASP A 158 11.58 5.71 -3.01
C ASP A 158 11.25 4.98 -4.32
N GLY A 159 10.09 5.27 -4.92
CA GLY A 159 9.64 4.74 -6.20
C GLY A 159 8.34 5.40 -6.64
N ILE A 160 7.91 5.06 -7.85
CA ILE A 160 6.68 5.59 -8.45
C ILE A 160 5.73 4.45 -8.76
N LEU A 161 4.46 4.59 -8.32
CA LEU A 161 3.37 3.78 -8.83
C LEU A 161 2.67 4.55 -9.95
N ALA A 162 2.44 3.88 -11.09
CA ALA A 162 1.66 4.42 -12.19
C ALA A 162 0.52 3.47 -12.59
N TRP A 163 -0.69 4.04 -12.74
CA TRP A 163 -1.78 3.40 -13.44
C TRP A 163 -1.86 3.96 -14.87
N ILE A 164 -1.82 3.08 -15.84
CA ILE A 164 -1.89 3.39 -17.27
C ILE A 164 -3.12 2.66 -17.81
N PRO A 165 -4.07 3.35 -18.47
CA PRO A 165 -5.19 2.67 -19.14
C PRO A 165 -4.65 1.71 -20.23
N TYR A 166 -5.03 0.43 -20.13
CA TYR A 166 -4.65 -0.54 -21.14
C TYR A 166 -5.58 -0.49 -22.34
N THR A 167 -5.03 -0.31 -23.51
CA THR A 167 -5.74 -0.33 -24.81
C THR A 167 -5.12 -1.34 -25.76
N THR A 168 -3.82 -1.22 -26.02
CA THR A 168 -3.00 -2.15 -26.80
C THR A 168 -1.65 -2.34 -26.12
N ASP A 169 -0.99 -3.47 -26.41
CA ASP A 169 0.36 -3.74 -25.89
C ASP A 169 1.33 -2.63 -26.25
N ASP A 170 1.37 -2.22 -27.53
CA ASP A 170 2.32 -1.23 -28.03
C ASP A 170 2.18 0.14 -27.35
N GLN A 171 0.93 0.61 -27.18
CA GLN A 171 0.66 1.88 -26.51
C GLN A 171 1.03 1.80 -25.03
N TYR A 172 0.64 0.74 -24.37
CA TYR A 172 0.96 0.53 -22.95
C TYR A 172 2.47 0.48 -22.72
N GLU A 173 3.19 -0.26 -23.56
CA GLU A 173 4.65 -0.37 -23.51
C GLU A 173 5.34 0.98 -23.75
N GLN A 174 4.87 1.76 -24.71
CA GLN A 174 5.39 3.12 -24.94
C GLN A 174 5.28 3.98 -23.68
N GLU A 175 4.10 4.05 -23.07
CA GLU A 175 3.87 4.84 -21.84
C GLU A 175 4.71 4.35 -20.66
N VAL A 176 4.91 3.03 -20.51
CA VAL A 176 5.82 2.46 -19.51
C VAL A 176 7.26 2.91 -19.75
N ARG A 177 7.73 2.90 -20.99
CA ARG A 177 9.08 3.34 -21.34
C ARG A 177 9.28 4.85 -21.12
N GLU A 178 8.26 5.66 -21.36
CA GLU A 178 8.28 7.10 -21.06
C GLU A 178 8.45 7.34 -19.55
N LEU A 179 7.69 6.63 -18.70
CA LEU A 179 7.86 6.69 -17.25
C LEU A 179 9.23 6.18 -16.78
N ALA A 180 9.72 5.09 -17.37
CA ALA A 180 11.01 4.53 -17.07
C ALA A 180 12.17 5.47 -17.44
N SER A 181 11.98 6.33 -18.47
CA SER A 181 12.98 7.32 -18.87
C SER A 181 13.30 8.37 -17.80
N LEU A 182 12.40 8.57 -16.84
CA LEU A 182 12.62 9.40 -15.64
C LEU A 182 13.59 8.76 -14.64
N LYS A 183 13.99 7.50 -14.86
CA LYS A 183 14.92 6.74 -14.01
C LYS A 183 14.48 6.67 -12.54
N PRO A 184 13.21 6.34 -12.23
CA PRO A 184 12.81 6.11 -10.85
C PRO A 184 13.66 4.98 -10.24
N PRO A 185 13.94 4.98 -8.93
CA PRO A 185 14.60 3.86 -8.25
C PRO A 185 13.87 2.54 -8.48
N PHE A 186 12.55 2.57 -8.53
CA PHE A 186 11.70 1.55 -9.13
C PHE A 186 10.39 2.14 -9.66
N LEU A 187 9.88 1.53 -10.73
CA LEU A 187 8.54 1.74 -11.25
C LEU A 187 7.65 0.58 -10.80
N MET A 188 6.53 0.90 -10.17
CA MET A 188 5.45 -0.03 -9.84
C MET A 188 4.29 0.24 -10.80
N LEU A 189 3.93 -0.74 -11.60
CA LEU A 189 2.72 -0.64 -12.43
C LEU A 189 1.50 -1.09 -11.63
N GLN A 190 0.37 -0.44 -11.84
CA GLN A 190 -0.91 -0.83 -11.27
C GLN A 190 -1.76 -1.53 -12.34
N ASP A 191 -1.98 -2.79 -12.15
CA ASP A 191 -2.86 -3.63 -12.96
C ASP A 191 -4.28 -3.57 -12.38
N TRP A 192 -4.99 -2.51 -12.73
CA TRP A 192 -6.34 -2.22 -12.27
C TRP A 192 -7.37 -2.58 -13.34
N ASP A 193 -8.09 -3.66 -13.10
CA ASP A 193 -9.21 -4.10 -13.95
C ASP A 193 -10.26 -4.82 -13.08
N PRO A 194 -11.21 -4.09 -12.50
CA PRO A 194 -12.21 -4.66 -11.57
C PRO A 194 -13.22 -5.57 -12.28
N SER A 195 -13.28 -5.56 -13.61
CA SER A 195 -14.26 -6.34 -14.41
C SER A 195 -13.62 -7.39 -15.32
N GLY A 196 -12.30 -7.42 -15.40
CA GLY A 196 -11.60 -8.29 -16.35
C GLY A 196 -10.31 -8.90 -15.81
N PRO A 197 -9.52 -9.51 -16.70
CA PRO A 197 -8.29 -10.22 -16.35
C PRO A 197 -7.10 -9.30 -16.10
N GLY A 198 -7.21 -7.99 -16.39
CA GLY A 198 -6.12 -7.03 -16.37
C GLY A 198 -5.09 -7.26 -17.48
N LEU A 199 -3.86 -6.80 -17.24
CA LEU A 199 -2.77 -6.85 -18.23
C LEU A 199 -2.43 -8.30 -18.64
N PRO A 200 -2.12 -8.56 -19.94
CA PRO A 200 -1.65 -9.86 -20.39
C PRO A 200 -0.37 -10.30 -19.68
N ILE A 201 -0.29 -11.55 -19.26
CA ILE A 201 0.90 -12.09 -18.56
C ILE A 201 2.17 -11.97 -19.40
N GLU A 202 2.07 -12.17 -20.70
CA GLU A 202 3.22 -12.08 -21.62
C GLU A 202 3.73 -10.65 -21.77
N LEU A 203 2.83 -9.65 -21.77
CA LEU A 203 3.21 -8.23 -21.71
C LEU A 203 3.96 -7.91 -20.41
N ILE A 204 3.41 -8.35 -19.26
CA ILE A 204 4.07 -8.16 -17.95
C ILE A 204 5.47 -8.77 -17.96
N ARG A 205 5.61 -10.02 -18.44
CA ARG A 205 6.89 -10.71 -18.54
C ARG A 205 7.88 -9.96 -19.42
N ARG A 206 7.47 -9.56 -20.63
CA ARG A 206 8.30 -8.81 -21.59
C ARG A 206 8.77 -7.48 -21.02
N LEU A 207 7.86 -6.69 -20.46
CA LEU A 207 8.19 -5.42 -19.81
C LEU A 207 9.19 -5.63 -18.66
N PHE A 208 8.99 -6.65 -17.83
CA PHE A 208 9.90 -6.96 -16.74
C PHE A 208 11.32 -7.33 -17.20
N GLU A 209 11.44 -7.99 -18.34
CA GLU A 209 12.74 -8.37 -18.91
C GLU A 209 13.44 -7.22 -19.63
N GLU A 210 12.68 -6.26 -20.19
CA GLU A 210 13.21 -5.22 -21.06
C GLU A 210 13.30 -3.83 -20.39
N VAL A 211 12.53 -3.56 -19.34
CA VAL A 211 12.48 -2.25 -18.65
C VAL A 211 13.07 -2.40 -17.26
N GLU A 212 14.30 -1.94 -17.08
CA GLU A 212 15.07 -2.10 -15.83
C GLU A 212 14.36 -1.49 -14.61
N GLU A 213 13.68 -0.38 -14.78
CA GLU A 213 12.97 0.34 -13.72
C GLU A 213 11.69 -0.37 -13.29
N PHE A 214 11.08 -1.22 -14.11
CA PHE A 214 9.87 -1.98 -13.77
C PHE A 214 10.22 -3.13 -12.84
N LYS A 215 10.10 -2.90 -11.54
CA LYS A 215 10.47 -3.85 -10.47
C LYS A 215 9.31 -4.29 -9.60
N ALA A 216 8.14 -3.68 -9.75
CA ALA A 216 6.98 -3.98 -8.92
C ALA A 216 5.66 -3.91 -9.71
N LEU A 217 4.71 -4.79 -9.35
CA LEU A 217 3.37 -4.83 -9.91
C LEU A 217 2.34 -4.92 -8.80
N LYS A 218 1.40 -3.98 -8.78
CA LYS A 218 0.22 -4.01 -7.92
C LYS A 218 -0.95 -4.59 -8.70
N ILE A 219 -1.46 -5.75 -8.29
CA ILE A 219 -2.52 -6.47 -8.99
C ILE A 219 -3.86 -6.25 -8.29
N GLU A 220 -4.83 -5.75 -9.05
CA GLU A 220 -6.19 -5.43 -8.62
C GLU A 220 -7.21 -5.84 -9.70
N THR A 221 -7.26 -7.12 -9.98
CA THR A 221 -8.13 -7.71 -11.01
C THR A 221 -9.16 -8.64 -10.38
N MET A 222 -10.22 -8.99 -11.11
CA MET A 222 -11.31 -9.83 -10.62
C MET A 222 -10.82 -11.17 -10.06
N LEU A 223 -9.94 -11.87 -10.76
CA LEU A 223 -9.37 -13.16 -10.35
C LEU A 223 -7.90 -13.00 -9.95
N ALA A 224 -7.63 -12.15 -8.97
CA ALA A 224 -6.27 -11.79 -8.56
C ALA A 224 -5.44 -13.02 -8.11
N GLY A 225 -6.03 -13.98 -7.40
CA GLY A 225 -5.32 -15.17 -6.92
C GLY A 225 -4.58 -15.95 -8.01
N PRO A 226 -5.26 -16.49 -9.03
CA PRO A 226 -4.61 -17.13 -10.17
C PRO A 226 -3.60 -16.24 -10.89
N LYS A 227 -3.89 -14.93 -11.00
CA LYS A 227 -2.99 -13.96 -11.63
C LYS A 227 -1.69 -13.76 -10.84
N TYR A 228 -1.74 -13.69 -9.51
CA TYR A 228 -0.54 -13.70 -8.68
C TYR A 228 0.38 -14.85 -9.01
N THR A 229 -0.18 -16.08 -9.05
CA THR A 229 0.60 -17.28 -9.38
C THR A 229 1.19 -17.21 -10.80
N ALA A 230 0.40 -16.77 -11.79
CA ALA A 230 0.85 -16.68 -13.18
C ALA A 230 2.00 -15.68 -13.34
N VAL A 231 1.88 -14.49 -12.73
CA VAL A 231 2.93 -13.44 -12.77
C VAL A 231 4.19 -13.90 -12.05
N LEU A 232 4.08 -14.43 -10.82
CA LEU A 232 5.23 -14.93 -10.06
C LEU A 232 5.95 -16.03 -10.83
N LYS A 233 5.22 -16.96 -11.46
CA LYS A 233 5.81 -18.02 -12.30
C LYS A 233 6.51 -17.43 -13.53
N ALA A 234 5.87 -16.52 -14.27
CA ALA A 234 6.40 -15.94 -15.49
C ALA A 234 7.69 -15.13 -15.24
N THR A 235 7.79 -14.49 -14.09
CA THR A 235 8.95 -13.68 -13.67
C THR A 235 9.93 -14.43 -12.77
N ARG A 236 9.70 -15.72 -12.52
CA ARG A 236 10.51 -16.59 -11.62
C ARG A 236 10.64 -15.97 -10.22
N GLY A 237 9.59 -15.36 -9.70
CA GLY A 237 9.57 -14.70 -8.39
C GLY A 237 10.39 -13.42 -8.28
N ARG A 238 11.00 -12.92 -9.37
CA ARG A 238 11.90 -11.76 -9.34
C ARG A 238 11.16 -10.41 -9.40
N LEU A 239 9.95 -10.37 -9.98
CA LEU A 239 9.11 -9.20 -9.95
C LEU A 239 8.43 -9.12 -8.59
N HIS A 240 8.54 -7.96 -7.91
CA HIS A 240 7.75 -7.71 -6.70
C HIS A 240 6.26 -7.66 -7.05
N VAL A 241 5.46 -8.47 -6.37
CA VAL A 241 4.00 -8.51 -6.57
C VAL A 241 3.31 -8.08 -5.28
N SER A 242 2.38 -7.15 -5.39
CA SER A 242 1.53 -6.71 -4.29
C SER A 242 0.05 -6.83 -4.63
N GLY A 243 -0.76 -7.08 -3.60
CA GLY A 243 -2.22 -7.07 -3.66
C GLY A 243 -2.77 -5.71 -3.23
N GLY A 244 -3.74 -5.19 -3.96
CA GLY A 244 -4.42 -3.95 -3.62
C GLY A 244 -5.86 -4.19 -3.19
N TRP A 245 -6.84 -3.79 -3.98
CA TRP A 245 -8.28 -3.98 -3.74
C TRP A 245 -8.65 -5.32 -3.11
N ALA A 246 -7.93 -6.32 -3.46
CA ALA A 246 -8.16 -7.70 -3.08
C ALA A 246 -7.53 -8.10 -1.73
N VAL A 247 -7.37 -7.21 -0.76
CA VAL A 247 -7.07 -7.66 0.61
C VAL A 247 -8.14 -8.61 1.17
N THR A 248 -9.31 -8.71 0.51
CA THR A 248 -10.29 -9.79 0.71
C THR A 248 -9.73 -11.19 0.49
N GLN A 249 -8.60 -11.32 -0.21
CA GLN A 249 -7.92 -12.58 -0.51
C GLN A 249 -6.54 -12.65 0.19
N MET A 250 -6.31 -11.87 1.24
CA MET A 250 -4.98 -11.69 1.82
C MET A 250 -4.32 -13.03 2.22
N ILE A 251 -5.03 -13.94 2.86
CA ILE A 251 -4.47 -15.24 3.28
C ILE A 251 -4.11 -16.10 2.05
N GLU A 252 -5.00 -16.17 1.06
CA GLU A 252 -4.73 -16.88 -0.19
C GLU A 252 -3.53 -16.28 -0.93
N ALA A 253 -3.44 -14.96 -0.99
CA ALA A 253 -2.34 -14.26 -1.63
C ALA A 253 -1.01 -14.50 -0.91
N LEU A 254 -1.00 -14.53 0.42
CA LEU A 254 0.15 -14.92 1.24
C LEU A 254 0.58 -16.36 0.94
N ASP A 255 -0.37 -17.31 0.86
CA ASP A 255 -0.09 -18.70 0.50
C ASP A 255 0.54 -18.83 -0.90
N ARG A 256 0.26 -17.87 -1.80
CA ARG A 256 0.81 -17.82 -3.16
C ARG A 256 2.18 -17.10 -3.23
N GLY A 257 2.65 -16.48 -2.15
CA GLY A 257 3.92 -15.79 -2.08
C GLY A 257 3.88 -14.32 -2.50
N VAL A 258 2.73 -13.65 -2.42
CA VAL A 258 2.61 -12.21 -2.63
C VAL A 258 3.43 -11.47 -1.57
N HIS A 259 4.19 -10.45 -1.98
CA HIS A 259 5.19 -9.81 -1.13
C HIS A 259 4.59 -8.75 -0.19
N ALA A 260 3.64 -7.95 -0.68
CA ALA A 260 3.06 -6.85 0.07
C ALA A 260 1.57 -6.67 -0.22
N PHE A 261 0.88 -5.96 0.68
CA PHE A 261 -0.53 -5.62 0.54
C PHE A 261 -0.73 -4.14 0.72
N MET A 262 -1.64 -3.56 -0.06
CA MET A 262 -1.88 -2.12 -0.09
C MET A 262 -3.31 -1.78 0.33
N PRO A 263 -3.68 -2.01 1.61
CA PRO A 263 -4.98 -1.65 2.15
C PRO A 263 -5.05 -0.17 2.52
N THR A 264 -6.28 0.27 2.80
CA THR A 264 -6.57 1.57 3.40
C THR A 264 -7.09 1.38 4.81
N GLY A 265 -6.61 2.16 5.77
CA GLY A 265 -7.04 2.08 7.18
C GLY A 265 -6.66 0.78 7.89
N MET A 266 -7.16 0.57 9.12
CA MET A 266 -6.96 -0.64 9.95
C MET A 266 -5.49 -1.13 9.98
N HIS A 267 -4.54 -0.20 10.04
CA HIS A 267 -3.10 -0.50 9.89
C HIS A 267 -2.63 -1.59 10.84
N GLU A 268 -3.02 -1.47 12.09
CA GLU A 268 -2.61 -2.37 13.18
C GLU A 268 -3.11 -3.80 12.92
N ILE A 269 -4.36 -3.94 12.49
CA ILE A 269 -4.98 -5.25 12.24
C ILE A 269 -4.30 -5.95 11.07
N TYR A 270 -4.06 -5.25 9.96
CA TYR A 270 -3.38 -5.83 8.81
C TYR A 270 -1.93 -6.18 9.11
N CYS A 271 -1.21 -5.33 9.83
CA CYS A 271 0.15 -5.62 10.27
C CYS A 271 0.19 -6.85 11.17
N GLU A 272 -0.77 -7.02 12.08
CA GLU A 272 -0.85 -8.19 12.94
C GLU A 272 -1.19 -9.47 12.17
N ILE A 273 -2.12 -9.42 11.19
CA ILE A 273 -2.40 -10.56 10.31
C ILE A 273 -1.12 -10.98 9.57
N PHE A 274 -0.42 -10.01 8.97
CA PHE A 274 0.83 -10.28 8.27
C PHE A 274 1.90 -10.85 9.20
N ARG A 275 2.07 -10.27 10.38
CA ARG A 275 3.03 -10.73 11.39
C ARG A 275 2.76 -12.17 11.82
N ARG A 276 1.50 -12.51 12.15
CA ARG A 276 1.12 -13.88 12.51
C ARG A 276 1.47 -14.85 11.40
N TYR A 277 1.13 -14.51 10.16
CA TYR A 277 1.45 -15.36 9.01
C TYR A 277 2.97 -15.53 8.83
N ALA A 278 3.72 -14.44 8.84
CA ALA A 278 5.17 -14.43 8.64
C ALA A 278 5.94 -15.21 9.74
N THR A 279 5.40 -15.26 10.96
CA THR A 279 5.97 -16.05 12.06
C THR A 279 5.49 -17.52 12.09
N GLY A 280 4.79 -17.98 11.04
CA GLY A 280 4.31 -19.36 10.92
C GLY A 280 2.94 -19.64 11.59
N ASN A 281 2.35 -18.66 12.28
CA ASN A 281 1.02 -18.79 12.85
C ASN A 281 -0.07 -18.50 11.81
N ARG A 282 -0.11 -19.29 10.72
CA ARG A 282 -1.11 -19.16 9.66
C ARG A 282 -2.55 -19.27 10.19
N LYS A 283 -2.77 -20.14 11.19
CA LYS A 283 -4.10 -20.30 11.80
C LYS A 283 -4.55 -19.01 12.48
N GLY A 284 -3.72 -18.44 13.35
CA GLY A 284 -4.03 -17.17 14.03
C GLY A 284 -4.20 -15.99 13.07
N ALA A 285 -3.41 -15.95 11.97
CA ALA A 285 -3.61 -14.97 10.90
C ALA A 285 -4.98 -15.12 10.22
N THR A 286 -5.37 -16.38 9.90
CA THR A 286 -6.66 -16.69 9.27
C THR A 286 -7.84 -16.36 10.20
N ASP A 287 -7.71 -16.67 11.49
CA ASP A 287 -8.78 -16.41 12.46
C ASP A 287 -9.02 -14.90 12.64
N LEU A 288 -7.95 -14.10 12.71
CA LEU A 288 -8.07 -12.64 12.76
C LEU A 288 -8.61 -12.06 11.43
N PHE A 289 -8.12 -12.57 10.29
CA PHE A 289 -8.60 -12.16 8.99
C PHE A 289 -10.10 -12.39 8.80
N ARG A 290 -10.63 -13.53 9.27
CA ARG A 290 -12.07 -13.82 9.23
C ARG A 290 -12.91 -12.81 9.99
N LYS A 291 -12.41 -12.25 11.07
CA LYS A 291 -13.12 -11.22 11.85
C LYS A 291 -13.34 -9.93 11.08
N ILE A 292 -12.44 -9.57 10.16
CA ILE A 292 -12.56 -8.34 9.35
C ILE A 292 -13.26 -8.53 8.00
N LEU A 293 -13.60 -9.77 7.62
CA LEU A 293 -14.28 -10.01 6.33
C LEU A 293 -15.59 -9.22 6.15
N PRO A 294 -16.45 -9.02 7.18
CA PRO A 294 -17.64 -8.19 7.03
C PRO A 294 -17.29 -6.74 6.67
N VAL A 295 -16.23 -6.18 7.27
CA VAL A 295 -15.75 -4.83 6.93
C VAL A 295 -15.30 -4.76 5.48
N LEU A 296 -14.54 -5.76 5.03
CA LEU A 296 -14.06 -5.82 3.64
C LEU A 296 -15.20 -6.03 2.64
N ALA A 297 -16.17 -6.88 2.97
CA ALA A 297 -17.35 -7.10 2.13
C ALA A 297 -18.18 -5.83 1.95
N PHE A 298 -18.28 -4.99 2.97
CA PHE A 298 -18.97 -3.71 2.89
C PHE A 298 -18.11 -2.66 2.14
N SER A 299 -16.87 -2.43 2.58
CA SER A 299 -16.04 -1.34 2.05
C SER A 299 -15.60 -1.56 0.61
N ASN A 300 -15.50 -2.81 0.16
CA ASN A 300 -15.05 -3.14 -1.21
C ASN A 300 -16.18 -3.24 -2.25
N GLN A 301 -17.40 -2.83 -1.93
CA GLN A 301 -18.48 -2.80 -2.92
C GLN A 301 -18.21 -1.77 -4.04
N HIS A 302 -17.60 -0.64 -3.70
CA HIS A 302 -17.21 0.41 -4.63
C HIS A 302 -16.08 1.26 -4.03
N LEU A 303 -15.28 1.91 -4.89
CA LEU A 303 -14.19 2.78 -4.43
C LEU A 303 -14.69 3.92 -3.51
N ASP A 304 -15.79 4.57 -3.88
CA ASP A 304 -16.37 5.65 -3.07
C ASP A 304 -16.88 5.16 -1.72
N ILE A 305 -17.47 3.96 -1.68
CA ILE A 305 -17.88 3.31 -0.42
C ILE A 305 -16.67 3.07 0.48
N SER A 306 -15.56 2.61 -0.11
CA SER A 306 -14.29 2.44 0.61
C SER A 306 -13.76 3.76 1.17
N ILE A 307 -13.76 4.81 0.36
CA ILE A 307 -13.28 6.14 0.78
C ILE A 307 -14.12 6.67 1.93
N LEU A 308 -15.46 6.66 1.80
CA LEU A 308 -16.39 7.08 2.84
C LEU A 308 -16.16 6.31 4.14
N PHE A 309 -16.08 4.97 4.05
CA PHE A 309 -15.92 4.09 5.21
C PHE A 309 -14.64 4.39 5.97
N PHE A 310 -13.50 4.37 5.29
CA PHE A 310 -12.22 4.51 5.98
C PHE A 310 -11.96 5.93 6.49
N LYS A 311 -12.48 6.96 5.83
CA LYS A 311 -12.44 8.32 6.37
C LYS A 311 -13.30 8.47 7.63
N ARG A 312 -14.50 7.87 7.63
CA ARG A 312 -15.37 7.87 8.82
C ARG A 312 -14.74 7.04 9.96
N LEU A 313 -14.10 5.92 9.66
CA LEU A 313 -13.35 5.14 10.65
C LEU A 313 -12.23 5.98 11.26
N LEU A 314 -11.36 6.60 10.46
CA LEU A 314 -10.23 7.41 10.93
C LEU A 314 -10.70 8.63 11.75
N TRP A 315 -11.84 9.22 11.39
CA TRP A 315 -12.49 10.27 12.19
C TRP A 315 -13.01 9.74 13.52
N ARG A 316 -13.73 8.62 13.54
CA ARG A 316 -14.23 7.98 14.76
C ARG A 316 -13.11 7.54 15.70
N GLU A 317 -11.97 7.17 15.16
CA GLU A 317 -10.74 6.86 15.90
C GLU A 317 -9.99 8.10 16.40
N GLY A 318 -10.43 9.30 16.07
CA GLY A 318 -9.79 10.58 16.43
C GLY A 318 -8.50 10.89 15.67
N THR A 319 -8.23 10.16 14.59
CA THR A 319 -7.05 10.39 13.74
C THR A 319 -7.29 11.55 12.77
N TYR A 320 -8.50 11.66 12.21
CA TYR A 320 -8.91 12.75 11.32
C TYR A 320 -9.84 13.71 12.06
N ALA A 321 -9.71 15.02 11.78
CA ALA A 321 -10.58 16.04 12.33
C ALA A 321 -12.00 15.95 11.78
N THR A 322 -12.16 15.57 10.51
CA THR A 322 -13.44 15.40 9.82
C THR A 322 -13.47 14.15 8.94
N PRO A 323 -14.65 13.56 8.66
CA PRO A 323 -14.81 12.47 7.70
C PRO A 323 -15.01 13.00 6.27
N ARG A 324 -14.74 14.29 6.01
CA ARG A 324 -15.06 14.97 4.76
C ARG A 324 -14.39 14.30 3.55
N CYS A 325 -15.19 14.08 2.51
CA CYS A 325 -14.74 13.71 1.17
C CYS A 325 -15.05 14.85 0.19
N ARG A 326 -14.31 14.97 -0.90
CA ARG A 326 -14.61 15.94 -1.97
C ARG A 326 -15.74 15.41 -2.87
N LYS A 327 -15.49 15.14 -4.13
CA LYS A 327 -16.52 14.67 -5.08
C LYS A 327 -16.55 13.16 -5.16
N LEU A 328 -17.56 12.54 -4.59
CA LEU A 328 -17.84 11.12 -4.77
C LEU A 328 -19.09 10.95 -5.65
N GLN A 329 -19.12 9.87 -6.43
CA GLN A 329 -20.29 9.52 -7.25
C GLN A 329 -21.41 8.95 -6.38
N TYR A 330 -21.04 8.19 -5.34
CA TYR A 330 -21.96 7.54 -4.42
C TYR A 330 -21.96 8.23 -3.07
N GLN A 331 -23.15 8.33 -2.52
CA GLN A 331 -23.40 8.68 -1.12
C GLN A 331 -24.08 7.49 -0.46
N TRP A 332 -23.86 7.32 0.83
CA TRP A 332 -24.56 6.28 1.58
C TRP A 332 -26.04 6.63 1.73
N ASP A 333 -26.89 5.61 1.65
CA ASP A 333 -28.26 5.70 2.16
C ASP A 333 -28.29 5.41 3.67
N GLU A 334 -29.46 5.54 4.29
CA GLU A 334 -29.66 5.34 5.74
C GLU A 334 -29.29 3.92 6.22
N TYR A 335 -29.42 2.92 5.35
CA TYR A 335 -29.07 1.53 5.66
C TYR A 335 -27.55 1.35 5.64
N GLN A 336 -26.90 1.89 4.64
CA GLN A 336 -25.45 1.84 4.51
C GLN A 336 -24.77 2.62 5.63
N GLU A 337 -25.29 3.79 6.03
CA GLU A 337 -24.76 4.55 7.17
C GLU A 337 -24.78 3.73 8.45
N ARG A 338 -25.93 3.10 8.76
CA ARG A 338 -26.07 2.26 9.95
C ARG A 338 -25.11 1.08 9.94
N ILE A 339 -25.06 0.34 8.83
CA ILE A 339 -24.14 -0.80 8.68
C ILE A 339 -22.67 -0.36 8.76
N ALA A 340 -22.33 0.78 8.16
CA ALA A 340 -20.99 1.34 8.27
C ALA A 340 -20.62 1.63 9.73
N ASP A 341 -21.50 2.23 10.51
CA ASP A 341 -21.26 2.53 11.94
C ASP A 341 -21.10 1.24 12.78
N GLU A 342 -21.90 0.21 12.53
CA GLU A 342 -21.76 -1.11 13.16
C GLU A 342 -20.39 -1.74 12.84
N LEU A 343 -19.95 -1.68 11.58
CA LEU A 343 -18.70 -2.24 11.14
C LEU A 343 -17.48 -1.41 11.58
N ILE A 344 -17.61 -0.10 11.69
CA ILE A 344 -16.60 0.77 12.29
C ILE A 344 -16.39 0.40 13.76
N GLN A 345 -17.51 0.22 14.49
CA GLN A 345 -17.42 -0.22 15.89
C GLN A 345 -16.72 -1.57 16.02
N LEU A 346 -17.06 -2.55 15.16
CA LEU A 346 -16.38 -3.84 15.10
C LEU A 346 -14.88 -3.69 14.86
N ALA A 347 -14.47 -2.85 13.89
CA ALA A 347 -13.05 -2.64 13.60
C ALA A 347 -12.29 -2.02 14.79
N MET A 348 -12.92 -1.07 15.49
CA MET A 348 -12.35 -0.43 16.68
C MET A 348 -12.21 -1.42 17.85
N GLU A 349 -13.21 -2.27 18.09
CA GLU A 349 -13.18 -3.31 19.12
C GLU A 349 -12.08 -4.34 18.84
N LEU A 350 -12.01 -4.85 17.62
CA LEU A 350 -10.97 -5.79 17.20
C LEU A 350 -9.56 -5.23 17.39
N ARG A 351 -9.36 -3.95 17.15
CA ARG A 351 -8.07 -3.32 17.40
C ARG A 351 -7.69 -3.37 18.87
N VAL A 352 -8.64 -3.14 19.77
CA VAL A 352 -8.39 -3.18 21.24
C VAL A 352 -8.15 -4.60 21.71
N GLU A 353 -8.99 -5.55 21.30
CA GLU A 353 -8.92 -6.96 21.76
C GLU A 353 -7.65 -7.67 21.30
N GLU A 354 -7.21 -7.43 20.07
CA GLU A 354 -6.13 -8.21 19.45
C GLU A 354 -4.73 -7.61 19.68
N LEU A 355 -4.64 -6.33 20.06
CA LEU A 355 -3.39 -5.59 20.17
C LEU A 355 -3.05 -5.15 21.61
N ASN A 356 -4.02 -5.18 22.51
CA ASN A 356 -3.84 -4.93 23.95
C ASN A 356 -4.37 -6.13 24.75
N PRO A 357 -3.76 -7.32 24.66
CA PRO A 357 -4.17 -8.48 25.42
C PRO A 357 -3.91 -8.34 26.92
#